data_b8b3efbe17b37e387ce6c7ba158db85d
#
_entry.id   b8b3efbe17b37e387ce6c7ba158db85d
#
_cell.length_a   1.000
_cell.length_b   1.000
_cell.length_c   1.000
_cell.angle_alpha   90.00
_cell.angle_beta   90.00
_cell.angle_gamma   90.00
#
_symmetry.space_group_name_H-M   'P 1'
#
loop_
_entity.id
_entity.type
_entity.pdbx_description
1 polymer ?
#
loop_
_entity_poly.entity_id
_entity_poly.type
_entity_poly.pdbx_seq_one_letter_code
_entity_poly.pdbx_strand_id
1 'polypeptide(L)'
;MLSNRLISSILYLIPLLAPSVRAISPSFPYGSEKVRGVNLGGWLVLEPWITPSLFDDTGNDAIVDEWTFGQYQSKSVAQSKLQQHWDTWITEQDFSDIAAAGLNHVRLPIGFWAWDVSGGEPYIQGQLPYLRKAVGWAQNHGLKLIIDLHGAPGSQNGYDNSGHRQSAPGWQNAQSNIDRTNNVIKQIAAEFISQVDNVPIIAPLNEPAGYYSSQLLNDARQYWMDSYGNIRYPYGTSQQSNTVELIHDAFQGIAYWTGFMPPGNFEGVAIDTHIYQVFSDAENARSNQDHINSACSNGATLANSQLWAIVGEWTPAMTDCAKYLNGRGVGSRYDGSYDGETPVGSCSGKTGSISQLSSSYKTFLRQMYEAQTSTFEQGVGWIMWTWKAENAADWTYQDGLDGGWIPQNPTNRQYPNICG
;
A
#
# COMPACT_ATOMS: atom_id res chain seq x y z
N MET A 1 -43.27 40.89 -60.98
CA MET A 1 -41.82 40.89 -60.72
C MET A 1 -41.60 40.70 -59.22
N LEU A 2 -41.35 39.45 -58.79
CA LEU A 2 -41.10 39.09 -57.38
C LEU A 2 -39.59 38.83 -57.24
N SER A 3 -38.93 39.66 -56.43
CA SER A 3 -37.49 39.58 -56.15
C SER A 3 -37.25 38.57 -55.01
N ASN A 4 -36.65 37.41 -55.31
CA ASN A 4 -36.13 36.45 -54.32
C ASN A 4 -34.82 36.99 -53.75
N ARG A 5 -34.79 37.31 -52.45
CA ARG A 5 -33.57 37.54 -51.72
C ARG A 5 -33.15 36.21 -51.10
N LEU A 6 -32.03 35.63 -51.54
CA LEU A 6 -31.31 34.53 -50.91
C LEU A 6 -30.59 35.08 -49.67
N ILE A 7 -30.99 34.57 -48.48
CA ILE A 7 -30.26 34.80 -47.22
C ILE A 7 -29.23 33.69 -47.11
N SER A 8 -27.94 34.02 -47.30
CA SER A 8 -26.82 33.12 -47.05
C SER A 8 -26.54 33.07 -45.55
N SER A 9 -26.88 31.96 -44.89
CA SER A 9 -26.52 31.71 -43.50
C SER A 9 -25.09 31.19 -43.46
N ILE A 10 -24.14 31.99 -42.96
CA ILE A 10 -22.77 31.59 -42.70
C ILE A 10 -22.78 30.89 -41.33
N LEU A 11 -22.64 29.54 -41.31
CA LEU A 11 -22.36 28.78 -40.10
C LEU A 11 -20.88 29.00 -39.71
N TYR A 12 -20.67 29.72 -38.64
CA TYR A 12 -19.35 29.73 -37.96
C TYR A 12 -19.17 28.41 -37.23
N LEU A 13 -18.33 27.54 -37.77
CA LEU A 13 -17.76 26.40 -36.99
C LEU A 13 -16.77 26.99 -35.98
N ILE A 14 -17.18 27.07 -34.72
CA ILE A 14 -16.26 27.30 -33.62
C ILE A 14 -15.54 25.96 -33.41
N PRO A 15 -14.21 25.89 -33.60
CA PRO A 15 -13.48 24.66 -33.23
C PRO A 15 -13.60 24.47 -31.73
N LEU A 16 -14.24 23.39 -31.28
CA LEU A 16 -14.13 22.89 -29.95
C LEU A 16 -12.65 22.46 -29.74
N LEU A 17 -11.86 23.35 -29.15
CA LEU A 17 -10.55 22.97 -28.62
C LEU A 17 -10.80 21.95 -27.51
N ALA A 18 -10.67 20.68 -27.83
CA ALA A 18 -10.55 19.65 -26.81
C ALA A 18 -9.38 20.05 -25.91
N PRO A 19 -9.54 20.05 -24.57
CA PRO A 19 -8.43 20.32 -23.69
C PRO A 19 -7.32 19.29 -23.99
N SER A 20 -6.16 19.75 -24.43
CA SER A 20 -5.00 18.89 -24.60
C SER A 20 -4.63 18.37 -23.23
N VAL A 21 -4.75 17.06 -23.01
CA VAL A 21 -4.21 16.40 -21.81
C VAL A 21 -2.72 16.70 -21.80
N ARG A 22 -2.29 17.47 -20.81
CA ARG A 22 -0.88 17.83 -20.68
C ARG A 22 -0.12 16.62 -20.17
N ALA A 23 0.93 16.21 -20.85
CA ALA A 23 1.79 15.13 -20.41
C ALA A 23 2.24 15.37 -18.96
N ILE A 24 2.17 14.32 -18.13
CA ILE A 24 2.66 14.39 -16.75
C ILE A 24 4.19 14.48 -16.74
N SER A 25 4.72 15.23 -15.79
CA SER A 25 6.17 15.28 -15.50
C SER A 25 6.39 15.00 -14.02
N PRO A 26 6.36 13.71 -13.63
CA PRO A 26 6.58 13.33 -12.23
C PRO A 26 8.03 13.60 -11.82
N SER A 27 8.26 13.83 -10.54
CA SER A 27 9.58 14.14 -9.98
C SER A 27 10.52 12.94 -9.85
N PHE A 28 10.05 11.75 -10.20
CA PHE A 28 10.85 10.54 -10.34
C PHE A 28 10.57 9.94 -11.72
N PRO A 29 11.59 9.45 -12.44
CA PRO A 29 11.44 9.01 -13.83
C PRO A 29 10.87 7.58 -13.89
N TYR A 30 9.62 7.41 -13.46
CA TYR A 30 8.91 6.13 -13.50
C TYR A 30 8.96 5.50 -14.90
N GLY A 31 9.24 4.21 -14.95
CA GLY A 31 9.45 3.48 -16.21
C GLY A 31 10.89 3.43 -16.70
N SER A 32 11.78 4.35 -16.28
CA SER A 32 13.21 4.31 -16.60
C SER A 32 14.11 4.01 -15.39
N GLU A 33 13.75 4.52 -14.22
CA GLU A 33 14.39 4.13 -12.96
C GLU A 33 13.46 3.23 -12.15
N LYS A 34 14.05 2.30 -11.38
CA LYS A 34 13.28 1.36 -10.58
C LYS A 34 12.92 1.94 -9.22
N VAL A 35 11.65 1.84 -8.87
CA VAL A 35 11.17 2.06 -7.50
C VAL A 35 11.73 0.94 -6.63
N ARG A 36 12.39 1.30 -5.54
CA ARG A 36 12.87 0.41 -4.50
C ARG A 36 12.53 1.04 -3.16
N GLY A 37 11.61 0.43 -2.46
CA GLY A 37 11.08 1.06 -1.26
C GLY A 37 10.67 0.11 -0.15
N VAL A 38 10.22 0.70 0.94
CA VAL A 38 9.62 0.02 2.08
C VAL A 38 8.34 0.71 2.51
N ASN A 39 7.43 -0.07 3.08
CA ASN A 39 6.26 0.42 3.79
C ASN A 39 6.61 0.80 5.23
N LEU A 40 6.03 1.87 5.74
CA LEU A 40 6.11 2.27 7.15
C LEU A 40 4.85 1.77 7.88
N GLY A 41 4.69 0.44 7.91
CA GLY A 41 3.52 -0.22 8.52
C GLY A 41 3.42 -0.04 10.03
N GLY A 42 2.20 -0.15 10.57
CA GLY A 42 1.93 -0.11 12.00
C GLY A 42 2.14 1.25 12.67
N TRP A 43 2.39 2.33 11.93
CA TRP A 43 2.66 3.66 12.50
C TRP A 43 1.41 4.53 12.59
N LEU A 44 0.88 5.00 11.43
CA LEU A 44 -0.30 5.88 11.38
C LEU A 44 -1.61 5.10 11.12
N VAL A 45 -1.50 3.81 10.90
CA VAL A 45 -2.54 2.78 11.00
C VAL A 45 -1.96 1.66 11.85
N LEU A 46 -2.69 1.26 12.88
CA LEU A 46 -2.24 0.21 13.79
C LEU A 46 -2.48 -1.18 13.20
N GLU A 47 -1.48 -2.05 13.37
CA GLU A 47 -1.60 -3.47 13.03
C GLU A 47 -1.06 -4.33 14.18
N PRO A 48 -1.90 -5.23 14.74
CA PRO A 48 -1.51 -6.03 15.92
C PRO A 48 -0.26 -6.88 15.73
N TRP A 49 0.02 -7.34 14.51
CA TRP A 49 1.19 -8.17 14.24
C TRP A 49 2.50 -7.36 14.13
N ILE A 50 2.42 -6.09 13.75
CA ILE A 50 3.59 -5.21 13.65
C ILE A 50 4.00 -4.71 15.04
N THR A 51 3.02 -4.28 15.85
CA THR A 51 3.22 -3.75 17.19
C THR A 51 2.37 -4.49 18.24
N PRO A 52 2.61 -5.80 18.43
CA PRO A 52 1.79 -6.62 19.34
C PRO A 52 1.78 -6.09 20.77
N SER A 53 2.88 -5.49 21.27
CA SER A 53 2.93 -4.95 22.63
C SER A 53 1.89 -3.87 22.89
N LEU A 54 1.62 -3.01 21.90
CA LEU A 54 0.63 -1.93 22.01
C LEU A 54 -0.79 -2.47 22.30
N PHE A 55 -1.08 -3.65 21.75
CA PHE A 55 -2.37 -4.35 21.94
C PHE A 55 -2.35 -5.20 23.23
N ASP A 56 -1.30 -5.95 23.49
CA ASP A 56 -1.16 -6.81 24.66
C ASP A 56 -1.19 -6.00 25.97
N ASP A 57 -0.54 -4.84 26.00
CA ASP A 57 -0.49 -3.93 27.15
C ASP A 57 -1.85 -3.27 27.46
N THR A 58 -2.88 -3.49 26.61
CA THR A 58 -4.25 -3.10 26.95
C THR A 58 -4.88 -4.02 27.99
N GLY A 59 -4.42 -5.27 28.08
CA GLY A 59 -5.03 -6.31 28.92
C GLY A 59 -6.45 -6.69 28.52
N ASN A 60 -6.87 -6.34 27.30
CA ASN A 60 -8.21 -6.59 26.76
C ASN A 60 -8.13 -7.26 25.39
N ASP A 61 -8.47 -8.53 25.31
CA ASP A 61 -8.41 -9.32 24.06
C ASP A 61 -9.47 -8.93 23.03
N ALA A 62 -10.49 -8.14 23.40
CA ALA A 62 -11.46 -7.58 22.46
C ALA A 62 -10.90 -6.43 21.62
N ILE A 63 -9.71 -5.90 21.96
CA ILE A 63 -9.02 -4.88 21.17
C ILE A 63 -8.20 -5.57 20.09
N VAL A 64 -8.73 -5.61 18.87
CA VAL A 64 -8.16 -6.39 17.76
C VAL A 64 -7.68 -5.53 16.57
N ASP A 65 -7.99 -4.21 16.59
CA ASP A 65 -7.71 -3.25 15.54
C ASP A 65 -7.72 -1.81 16.11
N GLU A 66 -7.50 -0.80 15.26
CA GLU A 66 -7.48 0.60 15.71
C GLU A 66 -8.88 1.11 16.10
N TRP A 67 -9.95 0.61 15.48
CA TRP A 67 -11.33 0.92 15.88
C TRP A 67 -11.58 0.48 17.33
N THR A 68 -11.35 -0.78 17.63
CA THR A 68 -11.55 -1.35 18.97
C THR A 68 -10.57 -0.78 19.99
N PHE A 69 -9.37 -0.37 19.54
CA PHE A 69 -8.42 0.34 20.38
C PHE A 69 -8.97 1.67 20.90
N GLY A 70 -9.65 2.43 20.05
CA GLY A 70 -10.36 3.65 20.45
C GLY A 70 -11.65 3.38 21.21
N GLN A 71 -12.36 2.30 20.87
CA GLN A 71 -13.69 1.98 21.42
C GLN A 71 -13.65 1.50 22.89
N TYR A 72 -12.69 0.62 23.21
CA TYR A 72 -12.66 -0.07 24.51
C TYR A 72 -11.74 0.57 25.54
N GLN A 73 -11.13 1.70 25.24
CA GLN A 73 -10.32 2.48 26.17
C GLN A 73 -10.97 3.85 26.43
N SER A 74 -10.65 4.48 27.57
CA SER A 74 -10.98 5.90 27.71
C SER A 74 -10.19 6.69 26.68
N LYS A 75 -10.80 7.74 26.11
CA LYS A 75 -10.18 8.59 25.09
C LYS A 75 -8.81 9.11 25.54
N SER A 76 -8.65 9.49 26.82
CA SER A 76 -7.39 10.00 27.33
C SER A 76 -6.29 8.93 27.39
N VAL A 77 -6.63 7.68 27.74
CA VAL A 77 -5.68 6.55 27.76
C VAL A 77 -5.26 6.19 26.34
N ALA A 78 -6.22 6.01 25.43
CA ALA A 78 -5.94 5.71 24.03
C ALA A 78 -5.09 6.81 23.39
N GLN A 79 -5.43 8.10 23.60
CA GLN A 79 -4.66 9.22 23.10
C GLN A 79 -3.21 9.22 23.61
N SER A 80 -3.00 8.97 24.90
CA SER A 80 -1.65 8.98 25.49
C SER A 80 -0.79 7.84 24.91
N LYS A 81 -1.35 6.64 24.76
CA LYS A 81 -0.65 5.49 24.17
C LYS A 81 -0.31 5.74 22.69
N LEU A 82 -1.27 6.24 21.90
CA LEU A 82 -1.03 6.55 20.50
C LEU A 82 -0.05 7.68 20.30
N GLN A 83 -0.11 8.73 21.13
CA GLN A 83 0.86 9.81 21.08
C GLN A 83 2.29 9.30 21.31
N GLN A 84 2.49 8.45 22.32
CA GLN A 84 3.79 7.82 22.58
C GLN A 84 4.23 6.96 21.40
N HIS A 85 3.32 6.14 20.85
CA HIS A 85 3.59 5.29 19.70
C HIS A 85 3.99 6.13 18.46
N TRP A 86 3.23 7.14 18.11
CA TRP A 86 3.54 8.03 16.97
C TRP A 86 4.86 8.78 17.15
N ASP A 87 5.22 9.15 18.39
CA ASP A 87 6.46 9.86 18.69
C ASP A 87 7.70 8.96 18.59
N THR A 88 7.55 7.63 18.75
CA THR A 88 8.70 6.74 18.94
C THR A 88 8.81 5.61 17.90
N TRP A 89 7.69 5.22 17.24
CA TRP A 89 7.72 4.06 16.34
C TRP A 89 8.52 4.33 15.06
N ILE A 90 8.22 5.42 14.36
CA ILE A 90 8.99 5.88 13.21
C ILE A 90 9.56 7.26 13.51
N THR A 91 10.83 7.45 13.23
CA THR A 91 11.59 8.67 13.49
C THR A 91 12.35 9.11 12.24
N GLU A 92 12.95 10.30 12.25
CA GLU A 92 13.79 10.76 11.14
C GLU A 92 15.02 9.85 10.92
N GLN A 93 15.50 9.16 11.98
CA GLN A 93 16.58 8.19 11.86
C GLN A 93 16.19 7.02 10.95
N ASP A 94 14.94 6.55 11.04
CA ASP A 94 14.44 5.49 10.14
C ASP A 94 14.53 5.93 8.67
N PHE A 95 14.20 7.18 8.34
CA PHE A 95 14.34 7.73 6.97
C PHE A 95 15.80 7.81 6.53
N SER A 96 16.69 8.20 7.44
CA SER A 96 18.14 8.17 7.20
C SER A 96 18.64 6.76 6.88
N ASP A 97 18.22 5.78 7.65
CA ASP A 97 18.64 4.38 7.52
C ASP A 97 18.07 3.75 6.22
N ILE A 98 16.81 4.06 5.87
CA ILE A 98 16.17 3.67 4.61
C ILE A 98 16.96 4.21 3.41
N ALA A 99 17.33 5.48 3.43
CA ALA A 99 18.14 6.08 2.37
C ALA A 99 19.55 5.47 2.31
N ALA A 100 20.18 5.20 3.46
CA ALA A 100 21.48 4.54 3.56
C ALA A 100 21.45 3.10 3.06
N ALA A 101 20.29 2.42 3.11
CA ALA A 101 20.08 1.10 2.53
C ALA A 101 19.92 1.13 0.99
N GLY A 102 20.06 2.29 0.35
CA GLY A 102 19.96 2.45 -1.11
C GLY A 102 18.54 2.41 -1.66
N LEU A 103 17.53 2.58 -0.79
CA LEU A 103 16.14 2.72 -1.18
C LEU A 103 15.84 4.15 -1.62
N ASN A 104 14.81 4.32 -2.45
CA ASN A 104 14.43 5.63 -3.00
C ASN A 104 12.98 6.02 -2.72
N HIS A 105 12.16 5.09 -2.22
CA HIS A 105 10.76 5.34 -1.89
C HIS A 105 10.40 4.82 -0.50
N VAL A 106 9.46 5.51 0.13
CA VAL A 106 8.71 5.04 1.30
C VAL A 106 7.21 5.13 1.02
N ARG A 107 6.44 4.10 1.36
CA ARG A 107 4.97 4.12 1.33
C ARG A 107 4.48 4.26 2.76
N LEU A 108 3.60 5.24 2.99
CA LEU A 108 3.10 5.58 4.32
C LEU A 108 1.60 5.34 4.38
N PRO A 109 1.16 4.23 4.99
CA PRO A 109 -0.23 3.97 5.33
C PRO A 109 -0.78 5.01 6.31
N ILE A 110 -1.97 5.57 6.00
CA ILE A 110 -2.71 6.46 6.87
C ILE A 110 -4.22 6.23 6.69
N GLY A 111 -5.00 6.27 7.78
CA GLY A 111 -6.43 6.05 7.71
C GLY A 111 -7.23 7.34 7.47
N PHE A 112 -8.43 7.20 6.90
CA PHE A 112 -9.35 8.32 6.67
C PHE A 112 -9.66 9.11 7.96
N TRP A 113 -9.61 8.44 9.08
CA TRP A 113 -9.90 9.03 10.40
C TRP A 113 -8.89 10.09 10.84
N ALA A 114 -7.74 10.19 10.20
CA ALA A 114 -6.83 11.31 10.40
C ALA A 114 -7.48 12.65 10.03
N TRP A 115 -8.43 12.65 9.09
CA TRP A 115 -9.17 13.82 8.61
C TRP A 115 -10.60 13.86 9.09
N ASP A 116 -11.30 12.71 9.10
CA ASP A 116 -12.76 12.66 9.24
C ASP A 116 -13.21 11.49 10.12
N VAL A 117 -13.86 11.81 11.24
CA VAL A 117 -14.57 10.88 12.13
C VAL A 117 -16.02 11.32 12.33
N SER A 118 -16.61 11.99 11.33
CA SER A 118 -17.96 12.55 11.40
C SER A 118 -19.06 11.49 11.43
N GLY A 119 -18.75 10.25 11.07
CA GLY A 119 -19.66 9.11 11.20
C GLY A 119 -19.82 8.58 12.63
N GLY A 120 -19.12 9.16 13.61
CA GLY A 120 -19.14 8.73 15.01
C GLY A 120 -18.17 7.58 15.30
N GLU A 121 -17.18 7.38 14.44
CA GLU A 121 -16.15 6.37 14.60
C GLU A 121 -15.31 6.64 15.87
N PRO A 122 -14.89 5.59 16.61
CA PRO A 122 -14.17 5.75 17.87
C PRO A 122 -12.68 6.03 17.74
N TYR A 123 -12.18 6.18 16.52
CA TYR A 123 -10.76 6.43 16.26
C TYR A 123 -10.22 7.66 17.00
N ILE A 124 -8.97 7.59 17.37
CA ILE A 124 -8.24 8.72 17.98
C ILE A 124 -7.50 9.47 16.88
N GLN A 125 -7.79 10.73 16.72
CA GLN A 125 -7.10 11.60 15.76
C GLN A 125 -5.81 12.17 16.34
N GLY A 126 -4.79 12.37 15.48
CA GLY A 126 -3.48 12.92 15.84
C GLY A 126 -2.40 12.63 14.82
N GLN A 127 -2.72 11.92 13.72
CA GLN A 127 -1.77 11.41 12.72
C GLN A 127 -1.19 12.51 11.81
N LEU A 128 -1.95 13.56 11.48
CA LEU A 128 -1.56 14.58 10.50
C LEU A 128 -0.23 15.30 10.77
N PRO A 129 0.11 15.69 12.02
CA PRO A 129 1.43 16.25 12.29
C PRO A 129 2.58 15.30 11.94
N TYR A 130 2.38 13.99 12.09
CA TYR A 130 3.38 12.97 11.76
C TYR A 130 3.50 12.73 10.26
N LEU A 131 2.39 12.73 9.52
CA LEU A 131 2.42 12.73 8.07
C LEU A 131 3.26 13.91 7.53
N ARG A 132 3.06 15.13 8.07
CA ARG A 132 3.84 16.31 7.67
C ARG A 132 5.31 16.19 8.04
N LYS A 133 5.64 15.63 9.22
CA LYS A 133 7.03 15.31 9.58
C LYS A 133 7.65 14.32 8.58
N ALA A 134 6.92 13.24 8.23
CA ALA A 134 7.39 12.23 7.28
C ALA A 134 7.73 12.83 5.90
N VAL A 135 6.91 13.77 5.39
CA VAL A 135 7.20 14.49 4.15
C VAL A 135 8.50 15.30 4.27
N GLY A 136 8.71 15.99 5.39
CA GLY A 136 9.96 16.73 5.65
C GLY A 136 11.17 15.80 5.78
N TRP A 137 11.04 14.67 6.47
CA TRP A 137 12.11 13.69 6.62
C TRP A 137 12.45 13.03 5.28
N ALA A 138 11.44 12.66 4.47
CA ALA A 138 11.68 12.16 3.11
C ALA A 138 12.48 13.16 2.27
N GLN A 139 12.13 14.45 2.33
CA GLN A 139 12.85 15.52 1.65
C GLN A 139 14.31 15.63 2.12
N ASN A 140 14.53 15.61 3.45
CA ASN A 140 15.87 15.74 4.03
C ASN A 140 16.81 14.61 3.60
N HIS A 141 16.26 13.42 3.34
CA HIS A 141 17.03 12.21 2.98
C HIS A 141 16.90 11.80 1.50
N GLY A 142 16.29 12.65 0.65
CA GLY A 142 16.19 12.40 -0.79
C GLY A 142 15.25 11.26 -1.19
N LEU A 143 14.37 10.84 -0.27
CA LEU A 143 13.36 9.80 -0.50
C LEU A 143 12.09 10.40 -1.11
N LYS A 144 11.37 9.58 -1.89
CA LYS A 144 10.04 9.88 -2.38
C LYS A 144 9.00 9.23 -1.46
N LEU A 145 7.98 9.99 -1.07
CA LEU A 145 6.91 9.50 -0.21
C LEU A 145 5.67 9.19 -1.04
N ILE A 146 5.14 7.98 -0.87
CA ILE A 146 3.82 7.57 -1.36
C ILE A 146 2.85 7.67 -0.18
N ILE A 147 1.85 8.53 -0.28
CA ILE A 147 0.77 8.57 0.71
C ILE A 147 -0.28 7.56 0.31
N ASP A 148 -0.57 6.63 1.19
CA ASP A 148 -1.50 5.55 0.97
C ASP A 148 -2.70 5.65 1.92
N LEU A 149 -3.90 5.84 1.37
CA LEU A 149 -5.11 5.78 2.15
C LEU A 149 -5.44 4.32 2.47
N HIS A 150 -4.97 3.86 3.64
CA HIS A 150 -4.98 2.46 4.02
C HIS A 150 -6.31 1.98 4.61
N GLY A 151 -7.13 2.87 5.09
CA GLY A 151 -8.46 2.58 5.63
C GLY A 151 -9.48 3.62 5.23
N ALA A 152 -10.68 3.16 4.84
CA ALA A 152 -11.83 3.96 4.42
C ALA A 152 -13.06 3.73 5.31
N PRO A 153 -14.03 4.68 5.37
CA PRO A 153 -15.27 4.49 6.12
C PRO A 153 -15.98 3.20 5.75
N GLY A 154 -16.36 2.41 6.75
CA GLY A 154 -17.03 1.12 6.55
C GLY A 154 -16.08 -0.04 6.25
N SER A 155 -14.78 0.16 6.15
CA SER A 155 -13.74 -0.80 5.75
C SER A 155 -13.91 -1.31 4.30
N GLN A 156 -12.90 -1.14 3.47
CA GLN A 156 -12.90 -1.55 2.07
C GLN A 156 -12.58 -3.03 1.86
N ASN A 157 -12.06 -3.72 2.89
CA ASN A 157 -11.69 -5.14 2.80
C ASN A 157 -12.15 -6.00 3.98
N GLY A 158 -12.56 -5.41 5.10
CA GLY A 158 -12.96 -6.12 6.32
C GLY A 158 -11.78 -6.59 7.18
N TYR A 159 -10.54 -6.29 6.79
CA TYR A 159 -9.35 -6.67 7.54
C TYR A 159 -9.01 -5.65 8.63
N ASP A 160 -8.23 -6.06 9.61
CA ASP A 160 -7.75 -5.19 10.70
C ASP A 160 -6.81 -4.08 10.18
N ASN A 161 -6.07 -4.32 9.09
CA ASN A 161 -5.22 -3.32 8.44
C ASN A 161 -6.01 -2.13 7.86
N SER A 162 -7.32 -2.26 7.59
CA SER A 162 -8.19 -1.12 7.26
C SER A 162 -8.59 -0.27 8.47
N GLY A 163 -8.09 -0.61 9.66
CA GLY A 163 -8.42 0.00 10.93
C GLY A 163 -9.66 -0.56 11.61
N HIS A 164 -10.50 -1.35 10.91
CA HIS A 164 -11.71 -1.96 11.46
C HIS A 164 -11.94 -3.36 10.91
N ARG A 165 -11.63 -4.38 11.70
CA ARG A 165 -11.88 -5.79 11.36
C ARG A 165 -13.38 -6.11 11.40
N GLN A 166 -13.90 -6.56 10.30
CA GLN A 166 -15.32 -6.92 10.12
C GLN A 166 -15.44 -8.25 9.40
N SER A 167 -16.59 -8.90 9.51
CA SER A 167 -16.87 -10.14 8.79
C SER A 167 -17.04 -9.95 7.28
N ALA A 168 -17.22 -8.69 6.83
CA ALA A 168 -17.41 -8.32 5.44
C ALA A 168 -17.04 -6.84 5.22
N PRO A 169 -16.52 -6.47 4.03
CA PRO A 169 -16.31 -5.07 3.69
C PRO A 169 -17.64 -4.31 3.64
N GLY A 170 -17.64 -3.09 4.14
CA GLY A 170 -18.82 -2.21 4.22
C GLY A 170 -18.67 -0.87 3.50
N TRP A 171 -17.51 -0.55 2.95
CA TRP A 171 -17.24 0.70 2.25
C TRP A 171 -18.23 0.99 1.11
N GLN A 172 -18.52 -0.01 0.30
CA GLN A 172 -19.46 0.04 -0.83
C GLN A 172 -20.93 0.08 -0.43
N ASN A 173 -21.26 -0.15 0.84
CA ASN A 173 -22.66 -0.26 1.29
C ASN A 173 -23.37 1.09 1.43
N ALA A 174 -22.63 2.21 1.40
CA ALA A 174 -23.19 3.54 1.49
C ALA A 174 -22.39 4.53 0.62
N GLN A 175 -23.11 5.30 -0.24
CA GLN A 175 -22.50 6.35 -1.04
C GLN A 175 -21.74 7.36 -0.17
N SER A 176 -22.24 7.65 1.04
CA SER A 176 -21.55 8.54 1.99
C SER A 176 -20.15 8.07 2.39
N ASN A 177 -19.88 6.75 2.40
CA ASN A 177 -18.53 6.24 2.67
C ASN A 177 -17.58 6.59 1.51
N ILE A 178 -18.06 6.39 0.28
CA ILE A 178 -17.29 6.71 -0.94
C ILE A 178 -17.06 8.23 -1.05
N ASP A 179 -18.08 9.04 -0.77
CA ASP A 179 -17.99 10.50 -0.81
C ASP A 179 -16.98 11.03 0.22
N ARG A 180 -16.99 10.48 1.45
CA ARG A 180 -16.02 10.82 2.49
C ARG A 180 -14.60 10.42 2.10
N THR A 181 -14.44 9.24 1.50
CA THR A 181 -13.15 8.78 0.96
C THR A 181 -12.62 9.74 -0.11
N ASN A 182 -13.46 10.11 -1.08
CA ASN A 182 -13.13 11.10 -2.11
C ASN A 182 -12.73 12.46 -1.51
N ASN A 183 -13.45 12.91 -0.48
CA ASN A 183 -13.14 14.17 0.20
C ASN A 183 -11.78 14.13 0.90
N VAL A 184 -11.41 13.01 1.51
CA VAL A 184 -10.09 12.82 2.13
C VAL A 184 -8.99 12.86 1.08
N ILE A 185 -9.12 12.13 -0.03
CA ILE A 185 -8.14 12.14 -1.13
C ILE A 185 -7.97 13.54 -1.71
N LYS A 186 -9.05 14.28 -1.89
CA LYS A 186 -9.00 15.66 -2.36
C LYS A 186 -8.23 16.57 -1.38
N GLN A 187 -8.41 16.39 -0.05
CA GLN A 187 -7.66 17.13 0.95
C GLN A 187 -6.17 16.78 0.91
N ILE A 188 -5.82 15.50 0.82
CA ILE A 188 -4.42 15.05 0.67
C ILE A 188 -3.80 15.70 -0.57
N ALA A 189 -4.43 15.57 -1.72
CA ALA A 189 -3.93 16.11 -2.98
C ALA A 189 -3.76 17.63 -2.94
N ALA A 190 -4.72 18.35 -2.35
CA ALA A 190 -4.65 19.79 -2.19
C ALA A 190 -3.53 20.24 -1.24
N GLU A 191 -3.33 19.52 -0.12
CA GLU A 191 -2.29 19.84 0.85
C GLU A 191 -0.88 19.69 0.24
N PHE A 192 -0.65 18.63 -0.53
CA PHE A 192 0.69 18.28 -1.01
C PHE A 192 0.98 18.67 -2.47
N ILE A 193 0.08 19.40 -3.14
CA ILE A 193 0.26 19.80 -4.55
C ILE A 193 1.55 20.59 -4.81
N SER A 194 1.99 21.41 -3.85
CA SER A 194 3.24 22.16 -3.95
C SER A 194 4.48 21.34 -3.55
N GLN A 195 4.27 20.11 -3.07
CA GLN A 195 5.32 19.20 -2.60
C GLN A 195 5.40 17.94 -3.47
N VAL A 196 4.93 18.01 -4.71
CA VAL A 196 4.95 16.89 -5.66
C VAL A 196 6.35 16.29 -5.88
N ASP A 197 7.40 17.06 -5.64
CA ASP A 197 8.78 16.56 -5.69
C ASP A 197 9.09 15.57 -4.56
N ASN A 198 8.43 15.68 -3.43
CA ASN A 198 8.60 14.81 -2.26
C ASN A 198 7.47 13.78 -2.16
N VAL A 199 6.26 14.15 -2.57
CA VAL A 199 5.05 13.29 -2.59
C VAL A 199 4.60 13.11 -4.05
N PRO A 200 5.34 12.33 -4.85
CA PRO A 200 5.02 12.16 -6.27
C PRO A 200 3.84 11.22 -6.53
N ILE A 201 3.44 10.42 -5.55
CA ILE A 201 2.38 9.42 -5.69
C ILE A 201 1.39 9.52 -4.53
N ILE A 202 0.10 9.39 -4.85
CA ILE A 202 -0.97 9.10 -3.89
C ILE A 202 -1.64 7.80 -4.30
N ALA A 203 -1.72 6.83 -3.36
CA ALA A 203 -2.51 5.61 -3.48
C ALA A 203 -3.88 5.89 -2.84
N PRO A 204 -4.95 6.01 -3.63
CA PRO A 204 -6.22 6.55 -3.15
C PRO A 204 -7.01 5.58 -2.26
N LEU A 205 -6.76 4.28 -2.35
CA LEU A 205 -7.37 3.28 -1.46
C LEU A 205 -6.59 1.96 -1.50
N ASN A 206 -6.11 1.53 -0.33
CA ASN A 206 -5.44 0.25 -0.15
C ASN A 206 -6.42 -0.92 -0.21
N GLU A 207 -6.10 -1.95 -1.01
CA GLU A 207 -6.70 -3.29 -0.98
C GLU A 207 -8.24 -3.33 -0.91
N PRO A 208 -9.00 -2.66 -1.78
CA PRO A 208 -10.43 -2.91 -1.84
C PRO A 208 -10.67 -4.36 -2.28
N ALA A 209 -11.50 -5.10 -1.51
CA ALA A 209 -11.73 -6.54 -1.71
C ALA A 209 -12.64 -6.83 -2.91
N GLY A 210 -12.17 -6.54 -4.12
CA GLY A 210 -12.95 -6.67 -5.36
C GLY A 210 -13.47 -8.07 -5.66
N TYR A 211 -12.87 -9.10 -5.05
CA TYR A 211 -13.36 -10.49 -5.11
C TYR A 211 -14.62 -10.73 -4.28
N TYR A 212 -14.91 -9.86 -3.29
CA TYR A 212 -16.05 -10.05 -2.38
C TYR A 212 -17.40 -9.90 -3.09
N SER A 213 -17.55 -8.87 -3.94
CA SER A 213 -18.76 -8.66 -4.72
C SER A 213 -18.50 -7.81 -5.98
N SER A 214 -19.36 -8.01 -6.99
CA SER A 214 -19.36 -7.18 -8.20
C SER A 214 -19.69 -5.71 -7.89
N GLN A 215 -20.49 -5.43 -6.85
CA GLN A 215 -20.75 -4.06 -6.42
C GLN A 215 -19.46 -3.38 -5.96
N LEU A 216 -18.71 -3.98 -5.02
CA LEU A 216 -17.47 -3.43 -4.51
C LEU A 216 -16.45 -3.18 -5.65
N LEU A 217 -16.32 -4.15 -6.57
CA LEU A 217 -15.42 -4.02 -7.70
C LEU A 217 -15.85 -2.88 -8.64
N ASN A 218 -17.14 -2.72 -8.91
CA ASN A 218 -17.65 -1.64 -9.74
C ASN A 218 -17.48 -0.27 -9.06
N ASP A 219 -17.74 -0.21 -7.75
CA ASP A 219 -17.56 1.02 -6.96
C ASP A 219 -16.08 1.41 -6.91
N ALA A 220 -15.16 0.44 -6.77
CA ALA A 220 -13.72 0.68 -6.86
C ALA A 220 -13.32 1.22 -8.24
N ARG A 221 -13.85 0.64 -9.33
CA ARG A 221 -13.58 1.13 -10.70
C ARG A 221 -14.04 2.59 -10.89
N GLN A 222 -15.22 2.95 -10.38
CA GLN A 222 -15.71 4.32 -10.44
C GLN A 222 -14.86 5.24 -9.56
N TYR A 223 -14.52 4.77 -8.36
CA TYR A 223 -13.72 5.53 -7.41
C TYR A 223 -12.32 5.86 -7.96
N TRP A 224 -11.67 4.95 -8.73
CA TRP A 224 -10.39 5.26 -9.40
C TRP A 224 -10.51 6.44 -10.38
N MET A 225 -11.61 6.52 -11.12
CA MET A 225 -11.84 7.66 -12.03
C MET A 225 -12.12 8.97 -11.27
N ASP A 226 -12.84 8.90 -10.15
CA ASP A 226 -13.14 10.05 -9.31
C ASP A 226 -11.89 10.54 -8.57
N SER A 227 -11.10 9.62 -8.02
CA SER A 227 -9.83 9.94 -7.33
C SER A 227 -8.79 10.51 -8.30
N TYR A 228 -8.76 10.05 -9.56
CA TYR A 228 -7.95 10.70 -10.61
C TYR A 228 -8.29 12.19 -10.72
N GLY A 229 -9.58 12.51 -10.79
CA GLY A 229 -10.03 13.89 -10.79
C GLY A 229 -9.58 14.68 -9.56
N ASN A 230 -9.69 14.07 -8.39
CA ASN A 230 -9.30 14.69 -7.12
C ASN A 230 -7.78 14.89 -6.99
N ILE A 231 -6.97 13.93 -7.45
CA ILE A 231 -5.49 13.97 -7.36
C ILE A 231 -4.90 14.88 -8.44
N ARG A 232 -5.39 14.76 -9.67
CA ARG A 232 -4.83 15.50 -10.81
C ARG A 232 -5.32 16.94 -10.88
N TYR A 233 -6.51 17.22 -10.32
CA TYR A 233 -7.18 18.53 -10.42
C TYR A 233 -7.77 18.98 -9.07
N PRO A 234 -7.01 19.01 -7.97
CA PRO A 234 -7.55 19.28 -6.62
C PRO A 234 -8.18 20.68 -6.47
N TYR A 235 -7.79 21.62 -7.32
CA TYR A 235 -8.35 22.98 -7.41
C TYR A 235 -9.14 23.24 -8.70
N GLY A 236 -9.60 22.16 -9.36
CA GLY A 236 -10.31 22.23 -10.66
C GLY A 236 -9.38 22.23 -11.86
N THR A 237 -9.96 22.24 -13.06
CA THR A 237 -9.26 22.00 -14.32
C THR A 237 -8.22 23.06 -14.74
N SER A 238 -8.16 24.18 -14.04
CA SER A 238 -7.19 25.26 -14.32
C SER A 238 -5.77 24.94 -13.82
N GLN A 239 -5.62 24.02 -12.88
CA GLN A 239 -4.34 23.66 -12.29
C GLN A 239 -4.21 22.12 -12.20
N GLN A 240 -3.44 21.55 -13.11
CA GLN A 240 -3.15 20.11 -13.12
C GLN A 240 -1.93 19.80 -12.25
N SER A 241 -2.06 18.83 -11.35
CA SER A 241 -0.95 18.30 -10.56
C SER A 241 -0.08 17.33 -11.38
N ASN A 242 1.20 17.19 -11.03
CA ASN A 242 2.08 16.13 -11.51
C ASN A 242 2.11 14.89 -10.60
N THR A 243 1.24 14.83 -9.60
CA THR A 243 1.09 13.68 -8.71
C THR A 243 0.53 12.48 -9.48
N VAL A 244 1.18 11.34 -9.37
CA VAL A 244 0.73 10.06 -9.94
C VAL A 244 -0.35 9.47 -9.03
N GLU A 245 -1.42 8.96 -9.64
CA GLU A 245 -2.40 8.12 -8.96
C GLU A 245 -1.94 6.66 -9.02
N LEU A 246 -1.86 5.98 -7.87
CA LEU A 246 -1.49 4.58 -7.78
C LEU A 246 -2.73 3.75 -7.41
N ILE A 247 -3.46 3.24 -8.40
CA ILE A 247 -4.65 2.41 -8.18
C ILE A 247 -4.25 1.00 -7.78
N HIS A 248 -4.95 0.42 -6.80
CA HIS A 248 -4.76 -0.99 -6.44
C HIS A 248 -5.52 -1.91 -7.39
N ASP A 249 -4.99 -3.10 -7.68
CA ASP A 249 -5.61 -4.07 -8.59
C ASP A 249 -6.88 -4.76 -8.05
N ALA A 250 -7.31 -4.40 -6.84
CA ALA A 250 -8.48 -4.94 -6.15
C ALA A 250 -8.50 -6.49 -6.11
N PHE A 251 -7.31 -7.11 -6.04
CA PHE A 251 -7.09 -8.57 -6.08
C PHE A 251 -7.62 -9.27 -7.35
N GLN A 252 -7.81 -8.52 -8.45
CA GLN A 252 -8.19 -9.10 -9.75
C GLN A 252 -6.96 -9.45 -10.60
N GLY A 253 -5.76 -9.00 -10.17
CA GLY A 253 -4.53 -9.08 -10.94
C GLY A 253 -4.43 -8.01 -12.03
N ILE A 254 -3.21 -7.61 -12.37
CA ILE A 254 -2.91 -6.50 -13.29
C ILE A 254 -3.59 -6.69 -14.66
N ALA A 255 -3.62 -7.90 -15.19
CA ALA A 255 -4.18 -8.19 -16.52
C ALA A 255 -5.68 -7.86 -16.64
N TYR A 256 -6.44 -7.94 -15.54
CA TYR A 256 -7.85 -7.56 -15.51
C TYR A 256 -8.07 -6.07 -15.87
N TRP A 257 -7.11 -5.22 -15.54
CA TRP A 257 -7.18 -3.77 -15.72
C TRP A 257 -6.67 -3.30 -17.09
N THR A 258 -6.32 -4.21 -18.00
CA THR A 258 -5.90 -3.86 -19.36
C THR A 258 -7.01 -3.06 -20.07
N GLY A 259 -6.68 -1.86 -20.57
CA GLY A 259 -7.63 -0.95 -21.20
C GLY A 259 -8.39 -0.04 -20.23
N PHE A 260 -8.22 -0.20 -18.92
CA PHE A 260 -8.76 0.73 -17.93
C PHE A 260 -7.80 1.90 -17.70
N MET A 261 -8.32 3.13 -17.72
CA MET A 261 -7.55 4.38 -17.57
C MET A 261 -6.26 4.40 -18.42
N PRO A 262 -6.36 4.17 -19.75
CA PRO A 262 -5.19 3.98 -20.60
C PRO A 262 -4.38 5.29 -20.71
N PRO A 263 -3.03 5.22 -20.81
CA PRO A 263 -2.19 6.36 -21.16
C PRO A 263 -2.68 7.08 -22.41
N GLY A 264 -2.54 8.40 -22.43
CA GLY A 264 -3.08 9.27 -23.47
C GLY A 264 -4.45 9.86 -23.11
N ASN A 265 -5.28 9.16 -22.35
CA ASN A 265 -6.51 9.68 -21.78
C ASN A 265 -6.38 9.97 -20.29
N PHE A 266 -5.58 9.17 -19.59
CA PHE A 266 -5.32 9.24 -18.15
C PHE A 266 -3.80 9.26 -17.91
N GLU A 267 -3.19 10.42 -18.05
CA GLU A 267 -1.76 10.57 -17.83
C GLU A 267 -1.42 10.53 -16.31
N GLY A 268 -0.42 9.74 -15.95
CA GLY A 268 0.05 9.62 -14.57
C GLY A 268 -0.79 8.69 -13.70
N VAL A 269 -1.23 7.58 -14.28
CA VAL A 269 -1.81 6.45 -13.52
C VAL A 269 -0.80 5.32 -13.48
N ALA A 270 -0.58 4.79 -12.28
CA ALA A 270 0.17 3.56 -12.01
C ALA A 270 -0.77 2.52 -11.40
N ILE A 271 -0.40 1.25 -11.49
CA ILE A 271 -1.15 0.15 -10.88
C ILE A 271 -0.30 -0.53 -9.82
N ASP A 272 -0.91 -0.71 -8.65
CA ASP A 272 -0.38 -1.44 -7.51
C ASP A 272 -0.91 -2.87 -7.49
N THR A 273 -0.04 -3.82 -7.20
CA THR A 273 -0.42 -5.20 -6.90
C THR A 273 0.34 -5.68 -5.68
N HIS A 274 -0.31 -6.46 -4.83
CA HIS A 274 0.30 -7.03 -3.64
C HIS A 274 0.55 -8.52 -3.87
N ILE A 275 1.80 -8.97 -3.67
CA ILE A 275 2.22 -10.34 -3.97
C ILE A 275 2.75 -10.99 -2.71
N TYR A 276 1.88 -11.72 -2.05
CA TYR A 276 2.20 -12.56 -0.90
C TYR A 276 2.08 -14.06 -1.24
N GLN A 277 2.68 -14.91 -0.43
CA GLN A 277 2.65 -16.35 -0.61
C GLN A 277 2.44 -17.10 0.73
N VAL A 278 1.63 -16.51 1.62
CA VAL A 278 1.46 -17.02 2.99
C VAL A 278 -0.01 -17.02 3.48
N PHE A 279 -0.95 -16.49 2.69
CA PHE A 279 -2.33 -16.30 3.15
C PHE A 279 -3.31 -17.41 2.73
N SER A 280 -2.80 -18.52 2.18
CA SER A 280 -3.59 -19.73 1.92
C SER A 280 -2.82 -20.99 2.33
N ASP A 281 -3.55 -22.09 2.56
CA ASP A 281 -2.95 -23.40 2.89
C ASP A 281 -2.03 -23.89 1.79
N ALA A 282 -2.46 -23.73 0.55
CA ALA A 282 -1.67 -24.11 -0.62
C ALA A 282 -0.36 -23.33 -0.72
N GLU A 283 -0.35 -22.05 -0.33
CA GLU A 283 0.86 -21.25 -0.30
C GLU A 283 1.79 -21.68 0.83
N ASN A 284 1.28 -21.84 2.04
CA ASN A 284 2.07 -22.29 3.18
C ASN A 284 2.66 -23.69 2.96
N ALA A 285 2.00 -24.54 2.16
CA ALA A 285 2.47 -25.89 1.84
C ALA A 285 3.52 -25.96 0.72
N ARG A 286 3.86 -24.84 0.07
CA ARG A 286 4.87 -24.82 -0.99
C ARG A 286 6.25 -25.20 -0.46
N SER A 287 7.01 -25.93 -1.29
CA SER A 287 8.45 -26.07 -1.05
C SER A 287 9.18 -24.74 -1.27
N ASN A 288 10.40 -24.62 -0.74
CA ASN A 288 11.24 -23.44 -0.99
C ASN A 288 11.37 -23.13 -2.49
N GLN A 289 11.54 -24.16 -3.32
CA GLN A 289 11.67 -23.98 -4.77
C GLN A 289 10.35 -23.52 -5.41
N ASP A 290 9.21 -24.02 -4.94
CA ASP A 290 7.90 -23.61 -5.46
C ASP A 290 7.58 -22.16 -5.09
N HIS A 291 7.99 -21.68 -3.91
CA HIS A 291 7.92 -20.26 -3.57
C HIS A 291 8.74 -19.38 -4.53
N ILE A 292 9.99 -19.80 -4.83
CA ILE A 292 10.86 -19.09 -5.76
C ILE A 292 10.24 -19.10 -7.18
N ASN A 293 9.79 -20.27 -7.67
CA ASN A 293 9.16 -20.40 -8.98
C ASN A 293 7.90 -19.51 -9.10
N SER A 294 7.08 -19.48 -8.05
CA SER A 294 5.89 -18.62 -7.96
C SER A 294 6.26 -17.14 -8.02
N ALA A 295 7.31 -16.71 -7.29
CA ALA A 295 7.80 -15.34 -7.38
C ALA A 295 8.24 -14.98 -8.80
N CYS A 296 9.07 -15.84 -9.42
CA CYS A 296 9.60 -15.63 -10.77
C CYS A 296 8.52 -15.58 -11.86
N SER A 297 7.40 -16.29 -11.67
CA SER A 297 6.31 -16.36 -12.67
C SER A 297 5.58 -15.02 -12.91
N ASN A 298 5.72 -14.04 -12.01
CA ASN A 298 5.05 -12.74 -12.13
C ASN A 298 5.71 -11.80 -13.16
N GLY A 299 6.95 -12.07 -13.57
CA GLY A 299 7.74 -11.14 -14.38
C GLY A 299 7.09 -10.69 -15.67
N ALA A 300 6.56 -11.63 -16.46
CA ALA A 300 5.93 -11.31 -17.74
C ALA A 300 4.67 -10.43 -17.57
N THR A 301 3.87 -10.66 -16.53
CA THR A 301 2.67 -9.85 -16.23
C THR A 301 3.06 -8.42 -15.89
N LEU A 302 4.08 -8.25 -15.06
CA LEU A 302 4.59 -6.93 -14.66
C LEU A 302 5.20 -6.16 -15.86
N ALA A 303 6.02 -6.86 -16.67
CA ALA A 303 6.67 -6.27 -17.83
C ALA A 303 5.70 -5.82 -18.92
N ASN A 304 4.57 -6.55 -19.08
CA ASN A 304 3.58 -6.27 -20.11
C ASN A 304 2.41 -5.40 -19.62
N SER A 305 2.50 -4.85 -18.41
CA SER A 305 1.47 -3.96 -17.90
C SER A 305 1.36 -2.69 -18.73
N GLN A 306 0.12 -2.30 -19.05
CA GLN A 306 -0.16 -1.05 -19.76
C GLN A 306 0.11 0.19 -18.89
N LEU A 307 -0.12 0.08 -17.59
CA LEU A 307 0.17 1.11 -16.60
C LEU A 307 1.55 0.83 -15.96
N TRP A 308 2.12 1.82 -15.32
CA TRP A 308 3.31 1.63 -14.49
C TRP A 308 3.01 0.67 -13.35
N ALA A 309 3.43 -0.59 -13.46
CA ALA A 309 3.17 -1.62 -12.46
C ALA A 309 4.21 -1.56 -11.33
N ILE A 310 3.73 -1.33 -10.12
CA ILE A 310 4.53 -1.38 -8.89
C ILE A 310 3.99 -2.54 -8.04
N VAL A 311 4.89 -3.34 -7.45
CA VAL A 311 4.50 -4.29 -6.40
C VAL A 311 4.61 -3.55 -5.07
N GLY A 312 3.50 -2.99 -4.62
CA GLY A 312 3.43 -2.08 -3.46
C GLY A 312 3.52 -2.79 -2.12
N GLU A 313 3.22 -4.10 -2.09
CA GLU A 313 3.43 -4.92 -0.91
C GLU A 313 3.88 -6.33 -1.27
N TRP A 314 4.88 -6.82 -0.54
CA TRP A 314 5.44 -8.17 -0.63
C TRP A 314 6.39 -8.43 0.55
N THR A 315 6.70 -9.71 0.79
CA THR A 315 7.65 -10.13 1.82
C THR A 315 8.48 -11.32 1.35
N PRO A 316 9.72 -11.52 1.83
CA PRO A 316 10.46 -12.76 1.60
C PRO A 316 10.01 -13.91 2.51
N ALA A 317 9.18 -13.65 3.54
CA ALA A 317 8.65 -14.69 4.43
C ALA A 317 7.85 -15.75 3.65
N MET A 318 7.96 -17.01 4.09
CA MET A 318 7.28 -18.16 3.47
C MET A 318 6.14 -18.72 4.32
N THR A 319 5.90 -18.17 5.49
CA THR A 319 4.90 -18.67 6.45
C THR A 319 4.11 -17.53 7.08
N ASP A 320 2.91 -17.85 7.55
CA ASP A 320 2.08 -16.95 8.33
C ASP A 320 2.32 -17.06 9.85
N CYS A 321 3.54 -17.42 10.25
CA CYS A 321 3.90 -17.69 11.64
C CYS A 321 4.05 -16.44 12.52
N ALA A 322 4.11 -15.23 11.97
CA ALA A 322 4.24 -14.02 12.77
C ALA A 322 3.02 -13.86 13.69
N LYS A 323 3.25 -13.56 14.97
CA LYS A 323 2.19 -13.41 15.96
C LYS A 323 1.16 -12.39 15.49
N TYR A 324 -0.11 -12.76 15.48
CA TYR A 324 -1.24 -11.92 15.06
C TYR A 324 -1.29 -11.55 13.57
N LEU A 325 -0.47 -12.15 12.72
CA LEU A 325 -0.48 -11.86 11.27
C LEU A 325 -1.85 -12.11 10.62
N ASN A 326 -2.55 -13.15 11.06
CA ASN A 326 -3.92 -13.45 10.60
C ASN A 326 -5.01 -12.71 11.42
N GLY A 327 -4.61 -11.76 12.24
CA GLY A 327 -5.44 -11.01 13.18
C GLY A 327 -5.21 -11.43 14.63
N ARG A 328 -5.44 -10.50 15.57
CA ARG A 328 -5.27 -10.79 17.00
C ARG A 328 -6.22 -11.88 17.45
N GLY A 329 -5.69 -12.89 18.13
CA GLY A 329 -6.43 -14.08 18.57
C GLY A 329 -6.61 -15.17 17.53
N VAL A 330 -6.03 -15.00 16.32
CA VAL A 330 -6.02 -15.99 15.24
C VAL A 330 -4.64 -16.65 15.15
N GLY A 331 -4.62 -17.94 14.90
CA GLY A 331 -3.39 -18.73 14.77
C GLY A 331 -2.76 -18.66 13.38
N SER A 332 -1.80 -19.56 13.12
CA SER A 332 -1.09 -19.72 11.86
C SER A 332 -1.55 -21.00 11.12
N ARG A 333 -1.72 -20.89 9.80
CA ARG A 333 -1.98 -22.07 8.93
C ARG A 333 -0.79 -23.00 8.92
N TYR A 334 0.41 -22.43 8.92
CA TYR A 334 1.65 -23.22 8.82
C TYR A 334 1.82 -24.22 9.96
N ASP A 335 1.48 -23.88 11.18
CA ASP A 335 1.57 -24.79 12.34
C ASP A 335 0.23 -25.43 12.75
N GLY A 336 -0.85 -25.17 11.97
CA GLY A 336 -2.17 -25.74 12.20
C GLY A 336 -2.95 -25.11 13.36
N SER A 337 -2.51 -23.97 13.90
CA SER A 337 -3.24 -23.26 14.95
C SER A 337 -4.35 -22.35 14.40
N TYR A 338 -4.45 -22.21 13.08
CA TYR A 338 -5.53 -21.49 12.40
C TYR A 338 -6.73 -22.45 12.22
N ASP A 339 -7.83 -22.20 12.92
CA ASP A 339 -9.17 -22.86 12.79
C ASP A 339 -9.17 -24.37 12.45
N GLY A 340 -8.25 -25.17 13.04
CA GLY A 340 -8.23 -26.62 12.87
C GLY A 340 -7.58 -27.09 11.56
N GLU A 341 -6.80 -26.26 10.91
CA GLU A 341 -6.02 -26.62 9.72
C GLU A 341 -5.00 -27.73 10.01
N THR A 342 -4.63 -28.47 8.98
CA THR A 342 -3.60 -29.49 9.10
C THR A 342 -2.22 -28.80 9.12
N PRO A 343 -1.39 -29.01 10.15
CA PRO A 343 -0.08 -28.38 10.21
C PRO A 343 0.81 -28.82 9.04
N VAL A 344 1.44 -27.85 8.39
CA VAL A 344 2.47 -28.04 7.36
C VAL A 344 3.82 -28.23 8.00
N GLY A 345 4.09 -27.51 9.10
CA GLY A 345 5.36 -27.53 9.79
C GLY A 345 5.29 -26.89 11.18
N SER A 346 6.45 -26.43 11.65
CA SER A 346 6.58 -25.74 12.93
C SER A 346 7.04 -24.31 12.71
N CYS A 347 6.42 -23.37 13.39
CA CYS A 347 6.81 -21.95 13.38
C CYS A 347 8.16 -21.70 14.09
N SER A 348 8.71 -22.71 14.81
CA SER A 348 10.03 -22.61 15.41
C SER A 348 11.12 -22.36 14.36
N GLY A 349 11.88 -21.29 14.51
CA GLY A 349 12.95 -20.90 13.58
C GLY A 349 12.46 -20.23 12.28
N LYS A 350 11.17 -19.85 12.21
CA LYS A 350 10.53 -19.23 11.04
C LYS A 350 10.05 -17.79 11.28
N THR A 351 9.97 -17.37 12.52
CA THR A 351 9.56 -16.01 12.91
C THR A 351 10.23 -15.63 14.23
N GLY A 352 9.97 -14.41 14.72
CA GLY A 352 10.54 -13.88 15.94
C GLY A 352 11.71 -12.92 15.67
N SER A 353 12.67 -12.85 16.60
CA SER A 353 13.88 -12.05 16.44
C SER A 353 14.88 -12.70 15.48
N ILE A 354 15.87 -11.92 15.00
CA ILE A 354 16.97 -12.41 14.12
C ILE A 354 17.64 -13.68 14.67
N SER A 355 17.86 -13.74 16.00
CA SER A 355 18.53 -14.88 16.64
C SER A 355 17.66 -16.15 16.68
N GLN A 356 16.35 -16.02 16.58
CA GLN A 356 15.41 -17.14 16.57
C GLN A 356 15.28 -17.77 15.17
N LEU A 357 15.64 -17.06 14.10
CA LEU A 357 15.57 -17.61 12.74
C LEU A 357 16.68 -18.62 12.48
N SER A 358 16.33 -19.78 11.92
CA SER A 358 17.31 -20.81 11.56
C SER A 358 18.21 -20.33 10.41
N SER A 359 19.46 -20.82 10.36
CA SER A 359 20.41 -20.46 9.28
C SER A 359 19.89 -20.87 7.90
N SER A 360 19.21 -22.01 7.78
CA SER A 360 18.60 -22.45 6.52
C SER A 360 17.46 -21.53 6.08
N TYR A 361 16.67 -20.99 7.02
CA TYR A 361 15.63 -20.05 6.73
C TYR A 361 16.18 -18.70 6.27
N LYS A 362 17.22 -18.18 6.91
CA LYS A 362 17.92 -16.96 6.47
C LYS A 362 18.48 -17.10 5.04
N THR A 363 19.01 -18.28 4.69
CA THR A 363 19.44 -18.55 3.31
C THR A 363 18.27 -18.49 2.34
N PHE A 364 17.12 -19.08 2.70
CA PHE A 364 15.91 -19.02 1.87
C PHE A 364 15.39 -17.58 1.75
N LEU A 365 15.33 -16.82 2.84
CA LEU A 365 14.91 -15.41 2.82
C LEU A 365 15.76 -14.58 1.84
N ARG A 366 17.09 -14.84 1.77
CA ARG A 366 17.96 -14.23 0.77
C ARG A 366 17.60 -14.63 -0.66
N GLN A 367 17.37 -15.90 -0.91
CA GLN A 367 16.96 -16.40 -2.23
C GLN A 367 15.61 -15.79 -2.64
N MET A 368 14.64 -15.78 -1.73
CA MET A 368 13.31 -15.25 -1.98
C MET A 368 13.33 -13.73 -2.22
N TYR A 369 14.12 -12.99 -1.45
CA TYR A 369 14.35 -11.56 -1.67
C TYR A 369 14.89 -11.30 -3.08
N GLU A 370 15.91 -12.06 -3.54
CA GLU A 370 16.50 -11.87 -4.85
C GLU A 370 15.57 -12.29 -5.99
N ALA A 371 14.82 -13.38 -5.83
CA ALA A 371 13.84 -13.80 -6.81
C ALA A 371 12.75 -12.75 -7.00
N GLN A 372 12.19 -12.25 -5.90
CA GLN A 372 11.14 -11.23 -5.92
C GLN A 372 11.64 -9.90 -6.48
N THR A 373 12.74 -9.36 -5.97
CA THR A 373 13.25 -8.06 -6.43
C THR A 373 13.69 -8.08 -7.89
N SER A 374 14.32 -9.18 -8.37
CA SER A 374 14.69 -9.32 -9.78
C SER A 374 13.47 -9.41 -10.70
N THR A 375 12.43 -10.09 -10.23
CA THR A 375 11.15 -10.24 -10.96
C THR A 375 10.36 -8.94 -10.99
N PHE A 376 10.21 -8.28 -9.84
CA PHE A 376 9.39 -7.09 -9.71
C PHE A 376 10.01 -5.87 -10.42
N GLU A 377 11.33 -5.84 -10.59
CA GLU A 377 12.03 -4.86 -11.42
C GLU A 377 11.81 -5.08 -12.94
N GLN A 378 11.12 -6.14 -13.37
CA GLN A 378 10.62 -6.22 -14.75
C GLN A 378 9.45 -5.24 -14.98
N GLY A 379 8.65 -4.93 -13.93
CA GLY A 379 7.77 -3.77 -13.87
C GLY A 379 8.53 -2.49 -13.51
N VAL A 380 7.86 -1.55 -12.85
CA VAL A 380 8.46 -0.28 -12.40
C VAL A 380 9.26 -0.45 -11.11
N GLY A 381 8.95 -1.45 -10.31
CA GLY A 381 9.69 -1.75 -9.08
C GLY A 381 8.82 -2.28 -7.96
N TRP A 382 9.29 -2.11 -6.73
CA TRP A 382 8.73 -2.76 -5.56
C TRP A 382 8.86 -1.93 -4.29
N ILE A 383 7.96 -2.23 -3.31
CA ILE A 383 7.95 -1.65 -1.97
C ILE A 383 7.68 -2.78 -0.98
N MET A 384 8.68 -3.16 -0.18
CA MET A 384 8.57 -4.30 0.73
C MET A 384 7.67 -3.97 1.93
N TRP A 385 6.88 -4.90 2.34
CA TRP A 385 6.14 -4.87 3.59
C TRP A 385 6.89 -5.69 4.65
N THR A 386 7.58 -5.06 5.63
CA THR A 386 7.56 -3.66 6.06
C THR A 386 8.96 -3.23 6.54
N TRP A 387 9.14 -1.97 6.95
CA TRP A 387 10.44 -1.49 7.45
C TRP A 387 10.86 -2.19 8.72
N LYS A 388 9.99 -2.17 9.75
CA LYS A 388 10.24 -2.84 11.04
C LYS A 388 8.97 -3.38 11.69
N ALA A 389 9.12 -4.37 12.57
CA ALA A 389 8.11 -4.95 13.44
C ALA A 389 8.76 -5.35 14.76
N GLU A 390 7.97 -5.50 15.83
CA GLU A 390 8.53 -5.84 17.14
C GLU A 390 9.09 -7.28 17.23
N ASN A 391 8.50 -8.23 16.53
CA ASN A 391 8.85 -9.65 16.67
C ASN A 391 8.52 -10.49 15.41
N ALA A 392 8.89 -9.99 14.24
CA ALA A 392 8.69 -10.68 12.97
C ALA A 392 9.84 -10.34 11.99
N ALA A 393 11.07 -10.71 12.35
CA ALA A 393 12.28 -10.33 11.63
C ALA A 393 12.29 -10.77 10.16
N ASP A 394 11.61 -11.87 9.83
CA ASP A 394 11.46 -12.39 8.46
C ASP A 394 10.56 -11.50 7.57
N TRP A 395 9.78 -10.59 8.18
CA TRP A 395 8.90 -9.63 7.50
C TRP A 395 9.52 -8.24 7.38
N THR A 396 10.66 -7.97 8.01
CA THR A 396 11.18 -6.61 8.12
C THR A 396 12.44 -6.38 7.29
N TYR A 397 12.50 -5.21 6.66
CA TYR A 397 13.66 -4.81 5.88
C TYR A 397 14.86 -4.52 6.79
N GLN A 398 14.63 -3.84 7.91
CA GLN A 398 15.66 -3.46 8.89
C GLN A 398 16.36 -4.70 9.47
N ASP A 399 15.59 -5.68 10.01
CA ASP A 399 16.17 -6.92 10.49
C ASP A 399 16.82 -7.75 9.36
N GLY A 400 16.31 -7.62 8.14
CA GLY A 400 16.91 -8.25 6.97
C GLY A 400 18.32 -7.76 6.68
N LEU A 401 18.56 -6.45 6.84
CA LEU A 401 19.89 -5.84 6.74
C LEU A 401 20.80 -6.35 7.86
N ASP A 402 20.34 -6.26 9.10
CA ASP A 402 21.09 -6.66 10.30
C ASP A 402 21.36 -8.18 10.33
N GLY A 403 20.42 -8.97 9.89
CA GLY A 403 20.51 -10.43 9.80
C GLY A 403 21.25 -10.94 8.57
N GLY A 404 21.56 -10.07 7.60
CA GLY A 404 22.38 -10.35 6.43
C GLY A 404 21.68 -11.05 5.26
N TRP A 405 20.35 -11.27 5.32
CA TRP A 405 19.60 -11.80 4.16
C TRP A 405 19.07 -10.72 3.23
N ILE A 406 19.01 -9.45 3.64
CA ILE A 406 18.83 -8.32 2.74
C ILE A 406 20.16 -7.60 2.57
N PRO A 407 20.62 -7.34 1.33
CA PRO A 407 21.91 -6.66 1.12
C PRO A 407 21.77 -5.14 1.35
N GLN A 408 22.84 -4.51 1.85
CA GLN A 408 22.90 -3.05 1.99
C GLN A 408 22.66 -2.30 0.67
N ASN A 409 23.13 -2.84 -0.44
CA ASN A 409 22.76 -2.35 -1.76
C ASN A 409 21.68 -3.29 -2.34
N PRO A 410 20.44 -2.81 -2.58
CA PRO A 410 19.33 -3.65 -3.01
C PRO A 410 19.53 -4.32 -4.38
N THR A 411 20.57 -3.92 -5.14
CA THR A 411 20.91 -4.55 -6.43
C THR A 411 21.97 -5.65 -6.33
N ASN A 412 22.57 -5.86 -5.15
CA ASN A 412 23.53 -6.94 -4.97
C ASN A 412 22.86 -8.30 -5.00
N ARG A 413 23.35 -9.21 -5.84
CA ARG A 413 22.82 -10.56 -6.03
C ARG A 413 23.87 -11.62 -5.68
N GLN A 414 23.48 -12.58 -4.82
CA GLN A 414 24.20 -13.84 -4.59
C GLN A 414 23.71 -14.95 -5.52
N TYR A 415 22.46 -14.82 -5.98
CA TYR A 415 21.78 -15.79 -6.82
C TYR A 415 21.28 -15.12 -8.12
N PRO A 416 22.20 -14.59 -8.98
CA PRO A 416 21.82 -13.72 -10.12
C PRO A 416 20.96 -14.42 -11.19
N ASN A 417 20.90 -15.75 -11.20
CA ASN A 417 20.11 -16.54 -12.14
C ASN A 417 19.00 -17.32 -11.44
N ILE A 418 18.49 -16.84 -10.32
CA ILE A 418 17.53 -17.58 -9.49
C ILE A 418 16.19 -17.82 -10.21
N CYS A 419 15.84 -16.95 -11.16
CA CYS A 419 14.64 -17.07 -11.99
C CYS A 419 14.91 -17.65 -13.40
N GLY A 420 16.11 -18.18 -13.67
CA GLY A 420 16.49 -18.76 -14.97
C GLY A 420 17.27 -17.82 -15.86
#